data_88618ad945d0a3151f2c6789b56ad84f
#
_entry.id   88618ad945d0a3151f2c6789b56ad84f
#
_cell.length_a   1.000
_cell.length_b   1.000
_cell.length_c   1.000
_cell.angle_alpha   90.00
_cell.angle_beta   90.00
_cell.angle_gamma   90.00
#
_symmetry.space_group_name_H-M   'P 1'
#
loop_
_entity.id
_entity.type
_entity.pdbx_description
1 polymer ?
#
loop_
_entity_poly.entity_id
_entity_poly.type
_entity_poly.pdbx_seq_one_letter_code
_entity_poly.pdbx_strand_id
1 'polypeptide(L)'
;MSYNDTLKYIKEKFQLDDKSQIRIPIDKYRGLPNLFAELGFKIGAEIGVNKGRYSKWLMYKMRRNKPKLFLVDNYPIYEDFGYYADPVRQKACFEEAKTRLADFNCEWINKSSMEASKDFLDNSLDFVFIDANHHYEFVVNDIAEWSKKVKPGGIVSGHDYSKHMFEVKAAVDGWVKSRKIEPWFLTEKNNCWFYIRK
;
A
#
# COMPACT_ATOMS: atom_id res chain seq x y z
N MET A 1 -15.51 -2.17 -9.66
CA MET A 1 -15.35 -0.97 -10.51
C MET A 1 -14.32 -1.29 -11.60
N SER A 2 -14.53 -0.80 -12.82
CA SER A 2 -13.50 -0.88 -13.86
C SER A 2 -12.43 0.21 -13.67
N TYR A 3 -11.33 0.13 -14.43
CA TYR A 3 -10.30 1.17 -14.47
C TYR A 3 -10.91 2.56 -14.75
N ASN A 4 -11.78 2.64 -15.76
CA ASN A 4 -12.41 3.90 -16.17
C ASN A 4 -13.34 4.48 -15.09
N ASP A 5 -14.09 3.63 -14.38
CA ASP A 5 -14.97 4.08 -13.30
C ASP A 5 -14.16 4.66 -12.13
N THR A 6 -13.09 3.97 -11.73
CA THR A 6 -12.21 4.42 -10.66
C THR A 6 -11.51 5.73 -11.03
N LEU A 7 -10.98 5.83 -12.27
CA LEU A 7 -10.33 7.04 -12.74
C LEU A 7 -11.30 8.22 -12.82
N LYS A 8 -12.49 8.00 -13.37
CA LYS A 8 -13.54 9.01 -13.43
C LYS A 8 -13.89 9.53 -12.04
N TYR A 9 -14.13 8.62 -11.09
CA TYR A 9 -14.45 8.99 -9.71
C TYR A 9 -13.36 9.87 -9.08
N ILE A 10 -12.07 9.48 -9.21
CA ILE A 10 -10.95 10.25 -8.65
C ILE A 10 -10.85 11.62 -9.30
N LYS A 11 -10.98 11.73 -10.63
CA LYS A 11 -10.93 13.00 -11.35
C LYS A 11 -12.05 13.95 -10.94
N GLU A 12 -13.28 13.48 -10.89
CA GLU A 12 -14.45 14.27 -10.48
C GLU A 12 -14.33 14.73 -9.03
N LYS A 13 -13.97 13.82 -8.12
CA LYS A 13 -13.83 14.11 -6.68
C LYS A 13 -12.81 15.21 -6.40
N PHE A 14 -11.67 15.19 -7.07
CA PHE A 14 -10.57 16.11 -6.82
C PHE A 14 -10.43 17.21 -7.87
N GLN A 15 -11.35 17.28 -8.86
CA GLN A 15 -11.36 18.26 -9.94
C GLN A 15 -10.02 18.33 -10.69
N LEU A 16 -9.55 17.17 -11.17
CA LEU A 16 -8.21 17.00 -11.71
C LEU A 16 -8.14 17.19 -13.21
N ASP A 17 -7.07 17.83 -13.67
CA ASP A 17 -6.68 17.93 -15.07
C ASP A 17 -6.06 16.64 -15.61
N ASP A 18 -5.92 16.57 -16.95
CA ASP A 18 -5.24 15.47 -17.64
C ASP A 18 -3.72 15.66 -17.58
N LYS A 19 -3.10 15.15 -16.51
CA LYS A 19 -1.64 15.10 -16.33
C LYS A 19 -1.19 13.68 -16.08
N SER A 20 0.05 13.36 -16.42
CA SER A 20 0.62 12.04 -16.18
C SER A 20 0.88 11.75 -14.71
N GLN A 21 1.38 12.75 -13.98
CA GLN A 21 1.59 12.71 -12.53
C GLN A 21 0.74 13.78 -11.86
N ILE A 22 -0.09 13.39 -10.91
CA ILE A 22 -1.05 14.28 -10.25
C ILE A 22 -0.86 14.23 -8.75
N ARG A 23 -0.74 15.40 -8.12
CA ARG A 23 -0.76 15.50 -6.66
C ARG A 23 -2.18 15.81 -6.18
N ILE A 24 -2.67 15.02 -5.23
CA ILE A 24 -4.03 15.16 -4.69
C ILE A 24 -4.01 15.56 -3.21
N PRO A 25 -5.00 16.37 -2.74
CA PRO A 25 -5.00 16.98 -1.41
C PRO A 25 -5.45 16.00 -0.32
N ILE A 26 -4.81 14.84 -0.24
CA ILE A 26 -5.09 13.84 0.79
C ILE A 26 -3.82 13.41 1.54
N ASP A 27 -4.00 12.74 2.66
CA ASP A 27 -2.94 12.16 3.50
C ASP A 27 -3.01 10.63 3.58
N LYS A 28 -1.96 10.01 4.14
CA LYS A 28 -1.83 8.57 4.35
C LYS A 28 -2.96 7.99 5.23
N TYR A 29 -3.27 8.65 6.34
CA TYR A 29 -4.03 8.04 7.43
C TYR A 29 -5.55 8.23 7.32
N ARG A 30 -5.98 9.30 6.67
CA ARG A 30 -7.40 9.62 6.51
C ARG A 30 -7.81 9.61 5.05
N GLY A 31 -7.07 10.34 4.22
CA GLY A 31 -7.45 10.58 2.84
C GLY A 31 -7.40 9.33 1.97
N LEU A 32 -6.29 8.59 2.00
CA LEU A 32 -6.16 7.37 1.19
C LEU A 32 -7.12 6.24 1.64
N PRO A 33 -7.26 5.93 2.95
CA PRO A 33 -8.26 4.97 3.40
C PRO A 33 -9.71 5.39 3.14
N ASN A 34 -10.03 6.69 3.21
CA ASN A 34 -11.36 7.18 2.84
C ASN A 34 -11.63 6.97 1.35
N LEU A 35 -10.65 7.23 0.48
CA LEU A 35 -10.76 6.96 -0.95
C LEU A 35 -11.06 5.48 -1.21
N PHE A 36 -10.36 4.55 -0.54
CA PHE A 36 -10.65 3.12 -0.66
C PHE A 36 -12.07 2.76 -0.19
N ALA A 37 -12.53 3.39 0.91
CA ALA A 37 -13.88 3.19 1.41
C ALA A 37 -14.95 3.68 0.42
N GLU A 38 -14.76 4.85 -0.17
CA GLU A 38 -15.68 5.46 -1.14
C GLU A 38 -15.73 4.67 -2.46
N LEU A 39 -14.60 4.07 -2.87
CA LEU A 39 -14.54 3.17 -4.01
C LEU A 39 -15.18 1.79 -3.74
N GLY A 40 -15.68 1.57 -2.52
CA GLY A 40 -16.34 0.32 -2.14
C GLY A 40 -15.40 -0.87 -1.98
N PHE A 41 -14.11 -0.63 -1.82
CA PHE A 41 -13.10 -1.69 -1.66
C PHE A 41 -13.34 -2.49 -0.36
N LYS A 42 -13.07 -3.79 -0.41
CA LYS A 42 -13.32 -4.72 0.69
C LYS A 42 -12.14 -5.64 1.01
N ILE A 43 -11.30 -5.95 0.05
CA ILE A 43 -10.21 -6.91 0.22
C ILE A 43 -8.89 -6.25 -0.15
N GLY A 44 -7.97 -6.18 0.79
CA GLY A 44 -6.67 -5.56 0.55
C GLY A 44 -5.54 -6.25 1.27
N ALA A 45 -4.31 -5.86 0.94
CA ALA A 45 -3.10 -6.27 1.63
C ALA A 45 -2.24 -5.06 2.01
N GLU A 46 -1.62 -5.13 3.18
CA GLU A 46 -0.55 -4.23 3.62
C GLU A 46 0.74 -5.01 3.69
N ILE A 47 1.76 -4.54 2.99
CA ILE A 47 3.09 -5.14 2.91
C ILE A 47 4.04 -4.28 3.73
N GLY A 48 4.49 -4.83 4.86
CA GLY A 48 5.17 -4.06 5.91
C GLY A 48 4.17 -3.44 6.90
N VAL A 49 3.98 -4.10 8.03
CA VAL A 49 2.94 -3.74 9.03
C VAL A 49 3.52 -2.98 10.21
N ASN A 50 4.77 -3.33 10.58
CA ASN A 50 5.43 -2.77 11.75
C ASN A 50 4.50 -2.86 13.00
N LYS A 51 4.15 -1.71 13.60
CA LYS A 51 3.27 -1.63 14.78
C LYS A 51 1.77 -1.59 14.47
N GLY A 52 1.35 -1.84 13.23
CA GLY A 52 -0.05 -1.85 12.80
C GLY A 52 -0.77 -0.50 12.89
N ARG A 53 -0.04 0.62 12.86
CA ARG A 53 -0.64 1.96 12.99
C ARG A 53 -1.46 2.33 11.77
N TYR A 54 -0.91 2.10 10.58
CA TYR A 54 -1.63 2.40 9.34
C TYR A 54 -2.79 1.42 9.14
N SER A 55 -2.55 0.12 9.36
CA SER A 55 -3.61 -0.93 9.32
C SER A 55 -4.83 -0.53 10.15
N LYS A 56 -4.62 -0.05 11.39
CA LYS A 56 -5.71 0.39 12.27
C LYS A 56 -6.52 1.53 11.65
N TRP A 57 -5.85 2.56 11.11
CA TRP A 57 -6.55 3.67 10.45
C TRP A 57 -7.29 3.22 9.21
N LEU A 58 -6.67 2.37 8.40
CA LEU A 58 -7.25 1.77 7.21
C LEU A 58 -8.55 1.03 7.56
N MET A 59 -8.48 0.07 8.48
CA MET A 59 -9.63 -0.73 8.90
C MET A 59 -10.74 0.11 9.54
N TYR A 60 -10.37 1.08 10.39
CA TYR A 60 -11.32 1.99 11.01
C TYR A 60 -12.06 2.85 9.97
N LYS A 61 -11.37 3.41 9.00
CA LYS A 61 -11.97 4.25 7.95
C LYS A 61 -12.85 3.44 7.01
N MET A 62 -12.44 2.25 6.66
CA MET A 62 -13.16 1.36 5.76
C MET A 62 -14.26 0.52 6.44
N ARG A 63 -14.46 0.63 7.76
CA ARG A 63 -15.33 -0.27 8.55
C ARG A 63 -16.74 -0.46 8.01
N ARG A 64 -17.32 0.54 7.34
CA ARG A 64 -18.66 0.44 6.72
C ARG A 64 -18.70 -0.56 5.55
N ASN A 65 -17.57 -0.78 4.89
CA ASN A 65 -17.44 -1.73 3.80
C ASN A 65 -17.19 -3.17 4.30
N LYS A 66 -17.01 -3.35 5.62
CA LYS A 66 -16.63 -4.61 6.26
C LYS A 66 -15.39 -5.23 5.62
N PRO A 67 -14.24 -4.51 5.60
CA PRO A 67 -13.06 -4.95 4.90
C PRO A 67 -12.42 -6.19 5.53
N LYS A 68 -11.69 -6.94 4.70
CA LYS A 68 -10.69 -7.92 5.11
C LYS A 68 -9.31 -7.39 4.69
N LEU A 69 -8.38 -7.36 5.64
CA LEU A 69 -7.02 -6.91 5.40
C LEU A 69 -6.02 -8.04 5.66
N PHE A 70 -5.21 -8.38 4.67
CA PHE A 70 -4.08 -9.27 4.83
C PHE A 70 -2.87 -8.44 5.28
N LEU A 71 -2.24 -8.88 6.37
CA LEU A 71 -1.11 -8.23 7.01
C LEU A 71 0.15 -9.04 6.75
N VAL A 72 0.94 -8.60 5.81
CA VAL A 72 2.16 -9.30 5.36
C VAL A 72 3.38 -8.65 6.01
N ASP A 73 3.96 -9.33 6.97
CA ASP A 73 5.19 -8.91 7.63
C ASP A 73 5.80 -10.12 8.37
N ASN A 74 7.06 -10.40 8.14
CA ASN A 74 7.78 -11.44 8.86
C ASN A 74 8.67 -10.86 9.96
N TYR A 75 8.60 -9.55 10.19
CA TYR A 75 9.37 -8.81 11.18
C TYR A 75 10.87 -9.13 11.10
N PRO A 76 11.48 -8.99 9.92
CA PRO A 76 12.85 -9.41 9.69
C PRO A 76 13.83 -8.52 10.46
N ILE A 77 15.02 -9.06 10.71
CA ILE A 77 16.14 -8.31 11.26
C ILE A 77 16.93 -7.76 10.08
N TYR A 78 17.01 -6.44 9.96
CA TYR A 78 17.82 -5.75 8.97
C TYR A 78 19.04 -5.14 9.65
N GLU A 79 20.22 -5.73 9.49
CA GLU A 79 21.46 -5.29 10.15
C GLU A 79 21.82 -3.84 9.76
N ASP A 80 21.54 -3.44 8.53
CA ASP A 80 21.83 -2.10 7.99
C ASP A 80 20.85 -1.00 8.46
N PHE A 81 19.73 -1.38 9.06
CA PHE A 81 18.74 -0.45 9.59
C PHE A 81 18.66 -0.56 11.10
N GLY A 82 19.44 0.23 11.82
CA GLY A 82 19.60 0.16 13.28
C GLY A 82 18.30 0.03 14.09
N TYR A 83 17.19 0.63 13.64
CA TYR A 83 15.88 0.45 14.25
C TYR A 83 15.36 -0.99 14.10
N TYR A 84 15.61 -1.64 12.97
CA TYR A 84 15.12 -2.97 12.62
C TYR A 84 16.15 -4.08 12.86
N ALA A 85 17.34 -3.73 13.35
CA ALA A 85 18.40 -4.69 13.68
C ALA A 85 18.17 -5.42 15.02
N ASP A 86 17.27 -4.93 15.88
CA ASP A 86 17.01 -5.47 17.21
C ASP A 86 15.86 -6.48 17.21
N PRO A 87 16.11 -7.79 17.45
CA PRO A 87 15.08 -8.82 17.46
C PRO A 87 14.05 -8.64 18.60
N VAL A 88 14.45 -8.08 19.75
CA VAL A 88 13.54 -7.80 20.86
C VAL A 88 12.53 -6.75 20.45
N ARG A 89 12.99 -5.74 19.75
CA ARG A 89 12.15 -4.67 19.22
C ARG A 89 11.21 -5.16 18.13
N GLN A 90 11.67 -6.00 17.21
CA GLN A 90 10.82 -6.58 16.16
C GLN A 90 9.69 -7.41 16.78
N LYS A 91 10.01 -8.25 17.78
CA LYS A 91 8.99 -8.99 18.52
C LYS A 91 8.00 -8.04 19.23
N ALA A 92 8.48 -7.00 19.85
CA ALA A 92 7.62 -6.00 20.51
C ALA A 92 6.71 -5.28 19.50
N CYS A 93 7.20 -4.93 18.29
CA CYS A 93 6.40 -4.36 17.22
C CYS A 93 5.27 -5.30 16.79
N PHE A 94 5.55 -6.59 16.63
CA PHE A 94 4.55 -7.61 16.29
C PHE A 94 3.46 -7.74 17.37
N GLU A 95 3.82 -7.83 18.64
CA GLU A 95 2.84 -7.94 19.74
C GLU A 95 2.01 -6.65 19.89
N GLU A 96 2.62 -5.48 19.70
CA GLU A 96 1.89 -4.21 19.66
C GLU A 96 0.88 -4.17 18.51
N ALA A 97 1.28 -4.65 17.33
CA ALA A 97 0.40 -4.71 16.16
C ALA A 97 -0.75 -5.70 16.37
N LYS A 98 -0.50 -6.89 16.90
CA LYS A 98 -1.55 -7.88 17.23
C LYS A 98 -2.58 -7.31 18.21
N THR A 99 -2.12 -6.69 19.28
CA THR A 99 -3.00 -6.04 20.27
C THR A 99 -3.82 -4.92 19.61
N ARG A 100 -3.18 -4.10 18.78
CA ARG A 100 -3.84 -2.96 18.11
C ARG A 100 -4.92 -3.37 17.13
N LEU A 101 -4.79 -4.54 16.52
CA LEU A 101 -5.64 -5.01 15.43
C LEU A 101 -6.58 -6.15 15.83
N ALA A 102 -6.61 -6.53 17.12
CA ALA A 102 -7.38 -7.68 17.61
C ALA A 102 -8.88 -7.65 17.25
N ASP A 103 -9.48 -6.46 17.21
CA ASP A 103 -10.91 -6.28 16.92
C ASP A 103 -11.24 -6.12 15.44
N PHE A 104 -10.23 -6.19 14.56
CA PHE A 104 -10.43 -6.01 13.12
C PHE A 104 -10.35 -7.34 12.37
N ASN A 105 -11.04 -7.42 11.23
CA ASN A 105 -10.98 -8.57 10.33
C ASN A 105 -9.66 -8.56 9.54
N CYS A 106 -8.58 -8.92 10.24
CA CYS A 106 -7.22 -8.98 9.73
C CYS A 106 -6.74 -10.42 9.71
N GLU A 107 -6.03 -10.81 8.66
CA GLU A 107 -5.35 -12.10 8.54
C GLU A 107 -3.84 -11.86 8.48
N TRP A 108 -3.10 -12.50 9.40
CA TRP A 108 -1.65 -12.39 9.51
C TRP A 108 -0.94 -13.38 8.61
N ILE A 109 -0.03 -12.88 7.79
CA ILE A 109 0.84 -13.68 6.92
C ILE A 109 2.29 -13.40 7.32
N ASN A 110 2.80 -14.27 8.19
CA ASN A 110 4.19 -14.18 8.69
C ASN A 110 5.16 -14.80 7.67
N LYS A 111 5.32 -14.13 6.54
CA LYS A 111 6.20 -14.49 5.43
C LYS A 111 6.87 -13.24 4.88
N SER A 112 7.97 -13.42 4.16
CA SER A 112 8.50 -12.33 3.34
C SER A 112 7.49 -11.94 2.26
N SER A 113 7.58 -10.69 1.78
CA SER A 113 6.70 -10.17 0.73
C SER A 113 6.61 -11.08 -0.49
N MET A 114 7.76 -11.56 -0.98
CA MET A 114 7.84 -12.42 -2.17
C MET A 114 7.30 -13.83 -1.94
N GLU A 115 7.45 -14.40 -0.75
CA GLU A 115 6.83 -15.68 -0.41
C GLU A 115 5.31 -15.54 -0.27
N ALA A 116 4.86 -14.50 0.45
CA ALA A 116 3.45 -14.23 0.66
C ALA A 116 2.70 -13.99 -0.65
N SER A 117 3.30 -13.28 -1.62
CA SER A 117 2.66 -13.01 -2.90
C SER A 117 2.23 -14.26 -3.67
N LYS A 118 2.89 -15.41 -3.43
CA LYS A 118 2.57 -16.70 -4.06
C LYS A 118 1.28 -17.32 -3.53
N ASP A 119 0.84 -16.92 -2.34
CA ASP A 119 -0.40 -17.43 -1.74
C ASP A 119 -1.65 -16.72 -2.30
N PHE A 120 -1.48 -15.66 -3.08
CA PHE A 120 -2.57 -14.87 -3.66
C PHE A 120 -2.78 -15.18 -5.14
N LEU A 121 -4.03 -15.37 -5.51
CA LEU A 121 -4.41 -15.41 -6.91
C LEU A 121 -4.28 -14.02 -7.55
N ASP A 122 -3.95 -13.98 -8.82
CA ASP A 122 -3.96 -12.72 -9.57
C ASP A 122 -5.38 -12.13 -9.60
N ASN A 123 -5.47 -10.80 -9.55
CA ASN A 123 -6.74 -10.06 -9.53
C ASN A 123 -7.67 -10.41 -8.35
N SER A 124 -7.14 -10.82 -7.19
CA SER A 124 -7.93 -11.17 -6.00
C SER A 124 -8.13 -10.00 -5.02
N LEU A 125 -7.30 -8.96 -5.10
CA LEU A 125 -7.33 -7.82 -4.19
C LEU A 125 -7.98 -6.58 -4.82
N ASP A 126 -8.66 -5.77 -4.02
CA ASP A 126 -9.11 -4.42 -4.40
C ASP A 126 -7.98 -3.40 -4.35
N PHE A 127 -7.08 -3.56 -3.38
CA PHE A 127 -5.93 -2.67 -3.22
C PHE A 127 -4.75 -3.38 -2.54
N VAL A 128 -3.57 -2.81 -2.72
CA VAL A 128 -2.36 -3.11 -1.94
C VAL A 128 -1.72 -1.82 -1.46
N PHE A 129 -1.16 -1.83 -0.25
CA PHE A 129 -0.35 -0.77 0.31
C PHE A 129 1.04 -1.30 0.66
N ILE A 130 2.09 -0.79 0.00
CA ILE A 130 3.48 -1.24 0.09
C ILE A 130 4.26 -0.26 0.96
N ASP A 131 4.76 -0.73 2.11
CA ASP A 131 5.53 0.05 3.08
C ASP A 131 6.51 -0.87 3.85
N ALA A 132 7.26 -1.70 3.11
CA ALA A 132 8.16 -2.72 3.67
C ALA A 132 9.64 -2.29 3.59
N ASN A 133 10.47 -3.02 2.87
CA ASN A 133 11.88 -2.67 2.67
C ASN A 133 12.01 -1.52 1.67
N HIS A 134 12.93 -0.59 1.92
CA HIS A 134 13.08 0.64 1.11
C HIS A 134 14.24 0.59 0.12
N HIS A 135 14.99 -0.51 0.03
CA HIS A 135 15.99 -0.69 -1.03
C HIS A 135 15.32 -0.88 -2.38
N TYR A 136 15.94 -0.35 -3.41
CA TYR A 136 15.40 -0.26 -4.77
C TYR A 136 14.85 -1.59 -5.30
N GLU A 137 15.64 -2.66 -5.21
CA GLU A 137 15.28 -3.99 -5.72
C GLU A 137 14.07 -4.60 -5.00
N PHE A 138 13.95 -4.39 -3.68
CA PHE A 138 12.79 -4.86 -2.91
C PHE A 138 11.53 -4.11 -3.31
N VAL A 139 11.61 -2.78 -3.43
CA VAL A 139 10.46 -1.96 -3.84
C VAL A 139 10.00 -2.31 -5.25
N VAL A 140 10.93 -2.50 -6.20
CA VAL A 140 10.58 -2.92 -7.57
C VAL A 140 9.90 -4.28 -7.58
N ASN A 141 10.44 -5.25 -6.83
CA ASN A 141 9.87 -6.60 -6.74
C ASN A 141 8.48 -6.58 -6.11
N ASP A 142 8.31 -5.81 -5.01
CA ASP A 142 7.02 -5.66 -4.35
C ASP A 142 5.97 -5.08 -5.30
N ILE A 143 6.30 -3.97 -5.98
CA ILE A 143 5.38 -3.38 -6.95
C ILE A 143 5.04 -4.37 -8.07
N ALA A 144 6.05 -5.08 -8.60
CA ALA A 144 5.87 -6.01 -9.71
C ALA A 144 4.94 -7.17 -9.37
N GLU A 145 5.16 -7.82 -8.22
CA GLU A 145 4.38 -9.00 -7.84
C GLU A 145 3.00 -8.62 -7.28
N TRP A 146 2.92 -7.64 -6.40
CA TRP A 146 1.64 -7.26 -5.80
C TRP A 146 0.70 -6.54 -6.76
N SER A 147 1.23 -5.86 -7.80
CA SER A 147 0.37 -5.30 -8.86
C SER A 147 -0.46 -6.37 -9.57
N LYS A 148 0.07 -7.58 -9.76
CA LYS A 148 -0.65 -8.70 -10.39
C LYS A 148 -1.83 -9.15 -9.52
N LYS A 149 -1.72 -9.01 -8.20
CA LYS A 149 -2.73 -9.43 -7.24
C LYS A 149 -3.92 -8.47 -7.16
N VAL A 150 -3.70 -7.21 -7.51
CA VAL A 150 -4.76 -6.20 -7.56
C VAL A 150 -5.56 -6.34 -8.84
N LYS A 151 -6.88 -6.37 -8.74
CA LYS A 151 -7.80 -6.47 -9.90
C LYS A 151 -7.81 -5.18 -10.74
N PRO A 152 -8.17 -5.24 -12.03
CA PRO A 152 -8.40 -4.04 -12.84
C PRO A 152 -9.40 -3.09 -12.16
N GLY A 153 -9.06 -1.80 -12.10
CA GLY A 153 -9.83 -0.79 -11.36
C GLY A 153 -9.49 -0.69 -9.88
N GLY A 154 -8.72 -1.62 -9.33
CA GLY A 154 -8.16 -1.53 -7.99
C GLY A 154 -6.96 -0.59 -7.91
N ILE A 155 -6.45 -0.34 -6.70
CA ILE A 155 -5.35 0.60 -6.46
C ILE A 155 -4.12 -0.13 -5.94
N VAL A 156 -2.99 0.11 -6.62
CA VAL A 156 -1.63 -0.20 -6.13
C VAL A 156 -1.06 1.07 -5.53
N SER A 157 -0.64 1.00 -4.28
CA SER A 157 -0.18 2.15 -3.52
C SER A 157 1.00 1.82 -2.62
N GLY A 158 1.70 2.85 -2.16
CA GLY A 158 2.77 2.70 -1.18
C GLY A 158 3.19 4.01 -0.54
N HIS A 159 4.19 3.93 0.29
CA HIS A 159 4.70 5.04 1.09
C HIS A 159 6.09 5.51 0.63
N ASP A 160 6.61 6.49 1.32
CA ASP A 160 8.01 6.97 1.25
C ASP A 160 8.49 7.50 -0.11
N TYR A 161 7.59 7.94 -0.98
CA TYR A 161 7.96 8.64 -2.21
C TYR A 161 8.48 10.05 -1.89
N SER A 162 9.73 10.15 -1.52
CA SER A 162 10.36 11.44 -1.17
C SER A 162 11.81 11.52 -1.62
N LYS A 163 12.37 12.74 -1.62
CA LYS A 163 13.79 12.97 -1.92
C LYS A 163 14.76 12.33 -0.90
N HIS A 164 14.28 12.08 0.33
CA HIS A 164 15.08 11.46 1.38
C HIS A 164 15.09 9.93 1.28
N MET A 165 14.07 9.37 0.64
CA MET A 165 13.94 7.95 0.35
C MET A 165 14.14 7.74 -1.17
N PHE A 166 15.36 8.05 -1.63
CA PHE A 166 15.67 8.15 -3.05
C PHE A 166 15.51 6.82 -3.79
N GLU A 167 15.77 5.69 -3.13
CA GLU A 167 15.62 4.36 -3.73
C GLU A 167 14.14 4.02 -3.98
N VAL A 168 13.27 4.29 -3.01
CA VAL A 168 11.81 4.13 -3.18
C VAL A 168 11.32 5.02 -4.34
N LYS A 169 11.76 6.29 -4.35
CA LYS A 169 11.38 7.21 -5.42
C LYS A 169 11.86 6.71 -6.79
N ALA A 170 13.11 6.28 -6.90
CA ALA A 170 13.67 5.78 -8.15
C ALA A 170 12.94 4.51 -8.65
N ALA A 171 12.58 3.60 -7.73
CA ALA A 171 11.84 2.38 -8.05
C ALA A 171 10.45 2.70 -8.61
N VAL A 172 9.71 3.60 -7.95
CA VAL A 172 8.37 4.03 -8.40
C VAL A 172 8.44 4.75 -9.74
N ASP A 173 9.36 5.72 -9.91
CA ASP A 173 9.56 6.44 -11.17
C ASP A 173 9.90 5.49 -12.33
N GLY A 174 10.84 4.57 -12.10
CA GLY A 174 11.23 3.55 -13.07
C GLY A 174 10.07 2.65 -13.46
N TRP A 175 9.28 2.20 -12.48
CA TRP A 175 8.12 1.35 -12.69
C TRP A 175 7.04 2.05 -13.54
N VAL A 176 6.58 3.24 -13.13
CA VAL A 176 5.51 3.95 -13.83
C VAL A 176 5.92 4.33 -15.24
N LYS A 177 7.17 4.73 -15.45
CA LYS A 177 7.72 5.06 -16.77
C LYS A 177 7.79 3.83 -17.68
N SER A 178 8.36 2.72 -17.19
CA SER A 178 8.54 1.49 -17.98
C SER A 178 7.21 0.85 -18.39
N ARG A 179 6.18 0.98 -17.56
CA ARG A 179 4.83 0.43 -17.79
C ARG A 179 3.86 1.43 -18.41
N LYS A 180 4.30 2.66 -18.70
CA LYS A 180 3.47 3.74 -19.25
C LYS A 180 2.19 3.96 -18.43
N ILE A 181 2.35 3.98 -17.09
CA ILE A 181 1.23 4.16 -16.16
C ILE A 181 0.90 5.66 -16.09
N GLU A 182 -0.24 6.02 -16.67
CA GLU A 182 -0.75 7.40 -16.72
C GLU A 182 -2.27 7.39 -16.62
N PRO A 183 -2.87 8.22 -15.76
CA PRO A 183 -2.20 9.00 -14.72
C PRO A 183 -1.77 8.12 -13.53
N TRP A 184 -0.84 8.64 -12.74
CA TRP A 184 -0.54 8.15 -11.41
C TRP A 184 -0.50 9.30 -10.40
N PHE A 185 -0.61 9.01 -9.11
CA PHE A 185 -0.97 9.98 -8.11
C PHE A 185 0.01 10.02 -6.95
N LEU A 186 0.19 11.23 -6.39
CA LEU A 186 0.90 11.47 -5.14
C LEU A 186 -0.04 12.14 -4.14
N THR A 187 0.06 11.78 -2.87
CA THR A 187 -0.62 12.54 -1.81
C THR A 187 0.17 13.81 -1.47
N GLU A 188 -0.53 14.87 -1.08
CA GLU A 188 0.14 16.11 -0.61
C GLU A 188 0.91 15.90 0.68
N LYS A 189 0.37 15.06 1.58
CA LYS A 189 0.98 14.77 2.88
C LYS A 189 1.36 13.31 2.98
N ASN A 190 2.43 13.04 3.74
CA ASN A 190 2.92 11.70 4.05
C ASN A 190 3.49 10.91 2.85
N ASN A 191 3.84 11.56 1.74
CA ASN A 191 4.61 10.97 0.64
C ASN A 191 4.10 9.60 0.13
N CYS A 192 2.78 9.41 0.05
CA CYS A 192 2.23 8.22 -0.57
C CYS A 192 2.13 8.40 -2.09
N TRP A 193 2.32 7.30 -2.79
CA TRP A 193 2.11 7.18 -4.22
C TRP A 193 1.03 6.13 -4.50
N PHE A 194 0.31 6.27 -5.60
CA PHE A 194 -0.59 5.22 -6.06
C PHE A 194 -0.93 5.34 -7.54
N TYR A 195 -1.39 4.25 -8.11
CA TYR A 195 -1.98 4.21 -9.43
C TYR A 195 -3.13 3.19 -9.49
N ILE A 196 -3.98 3.35 -10.50
CA ILE A 196 -5.09 2.44 -10.77
C ILE A 196 -4.58 1.30 -11.66
N ARG A 197 -4.84 0.06 -11.27
CA ARG A 197 -4.50 -1.13 -12.06
C ARG A 197 -5.38 -1.22 -13.32
N LYS A 198 -4.74 -1.28 -14.49
CA LYS A 198 -5.41 -1.51 -15.79
C LYS A 198 -5.71 -2.98 -16.00
#